data_8cd4d660fa9ab5708c26288a436d3492
#
_entry.id   8cd4d660fa9ab5708c26288a436d3492
#
_cell.length_a   1.000
_cell.length_b   1.000
_cell.length_c   1.000
_cell.angle_alpha   90.00
_cell.angle_beta   90.00
_cell.angle_gamma   90.00
#
_symmetry.space_group_name_H-M   'P 1'
#
loop_
_entity.id
_entity.type
_entity.pdbx_description
1 polymer ?
#
loop_
_entity_poly.entity_id
_entity_poly.type
_entity_poly.pdbx_seq_one_letter_code
_entity_poly.pdbx_strand_id
1 'polypeptide(L)'
;IDAVFTDIYPDSVKIGMVSSDKLICKIAEKLREHDAKNIVVDPVMVATSGAGLIREDAVEALRAQLLSVADLVTPNIPEGEILTGMKIHNRDDMEDAAEKMSREYGCAVLIKGGHSLIDAHDCLCENGEITWFYGKRIDNPNNHGTGCTLSSAISACLAKGCSIKDSIGKSKTYLEGALKSGLDLGGGK
;
A
#
# COMPACT_ATOMS: atom_id res chain seq x y z
N ILE A 1 -6.72 -19.43 -3.88
CA ILE A 1 -5.27 -19.24 -3.82
C ILE A 1 -4.60 -20.51 -4.34
N ASP A 2 -4.79 -21.66 -3.73
CA ASP A 2 -4.14 -22.93 -4.08
C ASP A 2 -4.22 -23.23 -5.58
N ALA A 3 -5.42 -23.17 -6.18
CA ALA A 3 -5.62 -23.45 -7.60
C ALA A 3 -4.76 -22.57 -8.54
N VAL A 4 -4.44 -21.34 -8.12
CA VAL A 4 -3.55 -20.46 -8.91
C VAL A 4 -2.09 -20.81 -8.68
N PHE A 5 -1.67 -20.92 -7.41
CA PHE A 5 -0.27 -21.17 -7.08
C PHE A 5 0.25 -22.54 -7.54
N THR A 6 -0.63 -23.55 -7.63
CA THR A 6 -0.26 -24.89 -8.10
C THR A 6 -0.26 -25.03 -9.63
N ASP A 7 -0.92 -24.13 -10.34
CA ASP A 7 -1.00 -24.16 -11.81
C ASP A 7 -0.08 -23.12 -12.44
N ILE A 8 -0.30 -21.83 -12.13
CA ILE A 8 0.52 -20.70 -12.63
C ILE A 8 1.02 -19.92 -11.42
N TYR A 9 2.23 -20.20 -10.98
CA TYR A 9 2.82 -19.53 -9.82
C TYR A 9 2.99 -18.02 -10.08
N PRO A 10 2.40 -17.13 -9.26
CA PRO A 10 2.48 -15.69 -9.49
C PRO A 10 3.85 -15.14 -9.10
N ASP A 11 4.43 -14.28 -9.94
CA ASP A 11 5.70 -13.57 -9.67
C ASP A 11 5.55 -12.45 -8.63
N SER A 12 4.33 -12.00 -8.37
CA SER A 12 3.99 -11.01 -7.33
C SER A 12 2.53 -11.13 -6.92
N VAL A 13 2.22 -10.71 -5.70
CA VAL A 13 0.86 -10.72 -5.15
C VAL A 13 0.53 -9.34 -4.60
N LYS A 14 -0.63 -8.79 -4.99
CA LYS A 14 -1.15 -7.56 -4.37
C LYS A 14 -2.40 -7.88 -3.56
N ILE A 15 -2.41 -7.46 -2.30
CA ILE A 15 -3.57 -7.52 -1.42
C ILE A 15 -4.08 -6.08 -1.19
N GLY A 16 -5.36 -5.87 -1.42
CA GLY A 16 -6.04 -4.63 -1.09
C GLY A 16 -6.93 -4.78 0.13
N MET A 17 -8.14 -4.20 0.07
CA MET A 17 -9.10 -4.25 1.15
C MET A 17 -9.54 -5.68 1.49
N VAL A 18 -9.33 -6.09 2.74
CA VAL A 18 -9.84 -7.33 3.32
C VAL A 18 -10.43 -7.00 4.69
N SER A 19 -11.74 -7.20 4.86
CA SER A 19 -12.48 -6.76 6.05
C SER A 19 -12.72 -7.86 7.09
N SER A 20 -12.38 -9.13 6.80
CA SER A 20 -12.60 -10.27 7.69
C SER A 20 -11.27 -10.77 8.26
N ASP A 21 -11.19 -10.83 9.59
CA ASP A 21 -10.10 -11.44 10.35
C ASP A 21 -9.77 -12.87 9.87
N LYS A 22 -10.78 -13.70 9.69
CA LYS A 22 -10.64 -15.09 9.21
C LYS A 22 -10.04 -15.15 7.81
N LEU A 23 -10.48 -14.23 6.92
CA LEU A 23 -9.96 -14.18 5.56
C LEU A 23 -8.52 -13.66 5.55
N ILE A 24 -8.20 -12.65 6.37
CA ILE A 24 -6.84 -12.14 6.55
C ILE A 24 -5.90 -13.26 7.00
N CYS A 25 -6.28 -14.00 8.05
CA CYS A 25 -5.49 -15.12 8.56
C CYS A 25 -5.30 -16.20 7.48
N LYS A 26 -6.36 -16.56 6.76
CA LYS A 26 -6.28 -17.57 5.70
C LYS A 26 -5.42 -17.13 4.51
N ILE A 27 -5.48 -15.87 4.12
CA ILE A 27 -4.60 -15.32 3.07
C ILE A 27 -3.15 -15.42 3.52
N ALA A 28 -2.82 -14.94 4.72
CA ALA A 28 -1.46 -14.97 5.24
C ALA A 28 -0.91 -16.41 5.37
N GLU A 29 -1.74 -17.34 5.84
CA GLU A 29 -1.40 -18.78 5.90
C GLU A 29 -1.04 -19.32 4.52
N LYS A 30 -1.88 -19.04 3.51
CA LYS A 30 -1.68 -19.56 2.17
C LYS A 30 -0.47 -18.92 1.46
N LEU A 31 -0.19 -17.65 1.70
CA LEU A 31 0.99 -16.99 1.17
C LEU A 31 2.28 -17.60 1.74
N ARG A 32 2.29 -17.95 3.04
CA ARG A 32 3.41 -18.67 3.66
C ARG A 32 3.54 -20.10 3.12
N GLU A 33 2.42 -20.84 3.00
CA GLU A 33 2.39 -22.22 2.52
C GLU A 33 2.98 -22.34 1.10
N HIS A 34 2.69 -21.36 0.25
CA HIS A 34 3.18 -21.32 -1.13
C HIS A 34 4.52 -20.59 -1.32
N ASP A 35 5.16 -20.13 -0.24
CA ASP A 35 6.39 -19.32 -0.31
C ASP A 35 6.26 -18.12 -1.28
N ALA A 36 5.09 -17.46 -1.23
CA ALA A 36 4.77 -16.34 -2.11
C ALA A 36 5.79 -15.21 -1.95
N LYS A 37 6.10 -14.53 -3.06
CA LYS A 37 7.13 -13.47 -3.11
C LYS A 37 6.56 -12.19 -3.71
N ASN A 38 7.28 -11.09 -3.48
CA ASN A 38 6.87 -9.77 -3.98
C ASN A 38 5.44 -9.41 -3.53
N ILE A 39 5.17 -9.61 -2.24
CA ILE A 39 3.85 -9.39 -1.63
C ILE A 39 3.69 -7.92 -1.29
N VAL A 40 2.78 -7.24 -1.98
CA VAL A 40 2.40 -5.84 -1.75
C VAL A 40 1.07 -5.79 -1.00
N VAL A 41 1.07 -5.24 0.21
CA VAL A 41 -0.15 -5.03 1.00
C VAL A 41 -0.52 -3.54 1.03
N ASP A 42 -1.67 -3.21 0.45
CA ASP A 42 -2.30 -1.89 0.59
C ASP A 42 -3.34 -1.99 1.72
N PRO A 43 -3.03 -1.50 2.93
CA PRO A 43 -3.83 -1.77 4.12
C PRO A 43 -5.05 -0.86 4.19
N VAL A 44 -5.97 -1.02 3.24
CA VAL A 44 -7.17 -0.17 3.12
C VAL A 44 -8.07 -0.38 4.33
N MET A 45 -8.05 0.59 5.26
CA MET A 45 -8.83 0.55 6.51
C MET A 45 -9.88 1.64 6.60
N VAL A 46 -9.70 2.73 5.84
CA VAL A 46 -10.57 3.91 5.89
C VAL A 46 -11.02 4.28 4.48
N ALA A 47 -12.30 4.53 4.30
CA ALA A 47 -12.82 5.05 3.04
C ALA A 47 -12.33 6.48 2.79
N THR A 48 -12.35 6.92 1.55
CA THR A 48 -12.06 8.32 1.17
C THR A 48 -13.00 9.31 1.90
N SER A 49 -14.19 8.87 2.30
CA SER A 49 -15.13 9.63 3.13
C SER A 49 -14.76 9.69 4.62
N GLY A 50 -13.70 9.03 5.07
CA GLY A 50 -13.31 8.94 6.48
C GLY A 50 -14.02 7.85 7.28
N ALA A 51 -14.95 7.10 6.68
CA ALA A 51 -15.61 5.99 7.36
C ALA A 51 -14.66 4.80 7.53
N GLY A 52 -14.62 4.22 8.73
CA GLY A 52 -13.90 2.97 8.98
C GLY A 52 -14.49 1.83 8.15
N LEU A 53 -13.63 1.15 7.40
CA LEU A 53 -14.02 0.04 6.51
C LEU A 53 -13.83 -1.33 7.15
N ILE A 54 -12.99 -1.43 8.17
CA ILE A 54 -12.68 -2.68 8.85
C ILE A 54 -12.85 -2.55 10.36
N ARG A 55 -13.16 -3.65 11.01
CA ARG A 55 -13.36 -3.76 12.46
C ARG A 55 -12.01 -3.92 13.17
N GLU A 56 -11.98 -3.66 14.47
CA GLU A 56 -10.76 -3.76 15.29
C GLU A 56 -10.12 -5.16 15.23
N ASP A 57 -10.94 -6.22 15.28
CA ASP A 57 -10.47 -7.61 15.16
C ASP A 57 -9.75 -7.88 13.82
N ALA A 58 -10.23 -7.28 12.75
CA ALA A 58 -9.59 -7.38 11.44
C ALA A 58 -8.31 -6.52 11.35
N VAL A 59 -8.24 -5.37 12.02
CA VAL A 59 -7.00 -4.57 12.12
C VAL A 59 -5.92 -5.34 12.88
N GLU A 60 -6.28 -6.00 13.98
CA GLU A 60 -5.35 -6.85 14.74
C GLU A 60 -4.85 -8.03 13.91
N ALA A 61 -5.75 -8.72 13.21
CA ALA A 61 -5.37 -9.80 12.30
C ALA A 61 -4.47 -9.32 11.16
N LEU A 62 -4.75 -8.13 10.60
CA LEU A 62 -3.92 -7.51 9.58
C LEU A 62 -2.49 -7.31 10.10
N ARG A 63 -2.32 -6.64 11.25
CA ARG A 63 -1.02 -6.41 11.89
C ARG A 63 -0.27 -7.70 12.18
N ALA A 64 -0.94 -8.65 12.86
CA ALA A 64 -0.29 -9.85 13.38
C ALA A 64 0.02 -10.88 12.30
N GLN A 65 -0.76 -10.94 11.22
CA GLN A 65 -0.68 -12.04 10.25
C GLN A 65 -0.27 -11.59 8.86
N LEU A 66 -0.90 -10.55 8.32
CA LEU A 66 -0.73 -10.20 6.92
C LEU A 66 0.46 -9.27 6.69
N LEU A 67 0.67 -8.26 7.55
CA LEU A 67 1.81 -7.35 7.39
C LEU A 67 3.15 -8.05 7.62
N SER A 68 3.18 -9.11 8.44
CA SER A 68 4.40 -9.91 8.70
C SER A 68 4.83 -10.82 7.54
N VAL A 69 4.02 -10.95 6.49
CA VAL A 69 4.37 -11.71 5.27
C VAL A 69 4.56 -10.79 4.06
N ALA A 70 4.37 -9.48 4.23
CA ALA A 70 4.53 -8.52 3.15
C ALA A 70 6.00 -8.23 2.86
N ASP A 71 6.34 -8.00 1.60
CA ASP A 71 7.62 -7.42 1.19
C ASP A 71 7.53 -5.88 1.16
N LEU A 72 6.33 -5.35 0.87
CA LEU A 72 6.04 -3.92 0.88
C LEU A 72 4.63 -3.64 1.40
N VAL A 73 4.53 -2.70 2.34
CA VAL A 73 3.25 -2.17 2.83
C VAL A 73 3.08 -0.71 2.37
N THR A 74 1.89 -0.34 1.88
CA THR A 74 1.66 0.98 1.27
C THR A 74 0.53 1.76 1.96
N PRO A 75 0.63 2.12 3.25
CA PRO A 75 -0.40 2.88 3.96
C PRO A 75 -0.45 4.34 3.47
N ASN A 76 -1.62 4.95 3.54
CA ASN A 76 -1.74 6.40 3.55
C ASN A 76 -1.49 6.95 4.98
N ILE A 77 -1.44 8.29 5.15
CA ILE A 77 -1.19 8.91 6.45
C ILE A 77 -2.19 8.44 7.52
N PRO A 78 -3.52 8.48 7.33
CA PRO A 78 -4.48 7.97 8.31
C PRO A 78 -4.27 6.49 8.66
N GLU A 79 -3.95 5.66 7.69
CA GLU A 79 -3.66 4.24 7.90
C GLU A 79 -2.35 4.04 8.68
N GLY A 80 -1.32 4.83 8.36
CA GLY A 80 -0.06 4.87 9.11
C GLY A 80 -0.27 5.27 10.57
N GLU A 81 -1.11 6.28 10.83
CA GLU A 81 -1.48 6.68 12.20
C GLU A 81 -2.17 5.53 12.95
N ILE A 82 -3.12 4.83 12.32
CA ILE A 82 -3.79 3.68 12.93
C ILE A 82 -2.79 2.56 13.22
N LEU A 83 -1.91 2.24 12.27
CA LEU A 83 -0.96 1.14 12.41
C LEU A 83 0.13 1.42 13.44
N THR A 84 0.57 2.66 13.57
CA THR A 84 1.65 3.03 14.50
C THR A 84 1.16 3.53 15.85
N GLY A 85 -0.09 4.03 15.92
CA GLY A 85 -0.61 4.79 17.07
C GLY A 85 0.02 6.19 17.19
N MET A 86 0.81 6.63 16.22
CA MET A 86 1.45 7.95 16.17
C MET A 86 0.58 8.93 15.41
N LYS A 87 0.76 10.24 15.66
CA LYS A 87 0.22 11.30 14.81
C LYS A 87 1.27 11.71 13.79
N ILE A 88 0.83 11.94 12.55
CA ILE A 88 1.70 12.30 11.42
C ILE A 88 1.29 13.68 10.91
N HIS A 89 2.05 14.72 11.30
CA HIS A 89 1.78 16.11 10.95
C HIS A 89 2.80 16.70 9.97
N ASN A 90 3.98 16.13 9.90
CA ASN A 90 5.10 16.62 9.12
C ASN A 90 5.93 15.46 8.53
N ARG A 91 7.03 15.81 7.86
CA ARG A 91 7.91 14.81 7.21
C ARG A 91 8.65 13.93 8.22
N ASP A 92 9.12 14.52 9.31
CA ASP A 92 9.86 13.78 10.33
C ASP A 92 8.94 12.73 10.97
N ASP A 93 7.68 13.08 11.25
CA ASP A 93 6.68 12.12 11.73
C ASP A 93 6.41 10.99 10.71
N MET A 94 6.45 11.30 9.40
CA MET A 94 6.31 10.27 8.35
C MET A 94 7.50 9.33 8.33
N GLU A 95 8.72 9.84 8.45
CA GLU A 95 9.94 9.03 8.53
C GLU A 95 9.91 8.13 9.75
N ASP A 96 9.63 8.68 10.94
CA ASP A 96 9.52 7.92 12.19
C ASP A 96 8.46 6.82 12.12
N ALA A 97 7.29 7.12 11.52
CA ALA A 97 6.23 6.15 11.34
C ALA A 97 6.62 5.04 10.35
N ALA A 98 7.27 5.40 9.24
CA ALA A 98 7.75 4.43 8.25
C ALA A 98 8.82 3.51 8.83
N GLU A 99 9.78 4.06 9.56
CA GLU A 99 10.82 3.28 10.25
C GLU A 99 10.24 2.36 11.32
N LYS A 100 9.31 2.87 12.13
CA LYS A 100 8.63 2.06 13.16
C LYS A 100 7.96 0.85 12.55
N MET A 101 7.15 1.07 11.51
CA MET A 101 6.45 -0.01 10.82
C MET A 101 7.42 -0.98 10.13
N SER A 102 8.46 -0.46 9.47
CA SER A 102 9.46 -1.30 8.81
C SER A 102 10.17 -2.23 9.78
N ARG A 103 10.54 -1.73 10.97
CA ARG A 103 11.13 -2.56 12.04
C ARG A 103 10.14 -3.55 12.64
N GLU A 104 8.88 -3.14 12.84
CA GLU A 104 7.85 -3.98 13.48
C GLU A 104 7.44 -5.14 12.58
N TYR A 105 7.28 -4.91 11.27
CA TYR A 105 6.81 -5.91 10.33
C TYR A 105 7.92 -6.61 9.54
N GLY A 106 9.16 -6.09 9.58
CA GLY A 106 10.30 -6.67 8.88
C GLY A 106 10.24 -6.51 7.36
N CYS A 107 9.57 -5.47 6.85
CA CYS A 107 9.36 -5.24 5.42
C CYS A 107 9.60 -3.78 5.03
N ALA A 108 9.62 -3.49 3.73
CA ALA A 108 9.60 -2.11 3.26
C ALA A 108 8.24 -1.45 3.50
N VAL A 109 8.25 -0.14 3.79
CA VAL A 109 7.03 0.63 4.04
C VAL A 109 7.03 1.91 3.23
N LEU A 110 5.98 2.12 2.42
CA LEU A 110 5.74 3.34 1.66
C LEU A 110 4.55 4.09 2.27
N ILE A 111 4.78 5.14 3.05
CA ILE A 111 3.70 6.02 3.51
C ILE A 111 3.36 7.00 2.40
N LYS A 112 2.09 6.96 1.95
CA LYS A 112 1.56 7.81 0.87
C LYS A 112 1.09 9.16 1.41
N GLY A 113 1.70 10.25 0.94
CA GLY A 113 1.39 11.62 1.37
C GLY A 113 0.25 12.29 0.60
N GLY A 114 -0.41 11.61 -0.33
CA GLY A 114 -1.46 12.18 -1.20
C GLY A 114 -2.69 12.75 -0.47
N HIS A 115 -2.82 12.52 0.84
CA HIS A 115 -3.82 13.15 1.71
C HIS A 115 -3.33 14.45 2.38
N SER A 116 -2.06 14.83 2.17
CA SER A 116 -1.54 16.13 2.60
C SER A 116 -2.20 17.26 1.81
N LEU A 117 -2.49 18.38 2.48
CA LEU A 117 -3.10 19.56 1.84
C LEU A 117 -2.14 20.30 0.89
N ILE A 118 -0.84 20.01 0.95
CA ILE A 118 0.18 20.82 0.28
C ILE A 118 0.87 20.04 -0.85
N ASP A 119 1.25 18.76 -0.64
CA ASP A 119 2.07 17.98 -1.58
C ASP A 119 1.70 16.49 -1.58
N ALA A 120 1.96 15.81 -2.72
CA ALA A 120 1.78 14.35 -2.87
C ALA A 120 3.12 13.61 -2.74
N HIS A 121 3.86 13.91 -1.66
CA HIS A 121 5.17 13.27 -1.41
C HIS A 121 4.98 11.98 -0.63
N ASP A 122 5.65 10.91 -1.06
CA ASP A 122 5.60 9.62 -0.39
C ASP A 122 6.97 9.31 0.22
N CYS A 123 6.96 8.70 1.41
CA CYS A 123 8.13 8.31 2.18
C CYS A 123 8.29 6.79 2.18
N LEU A 124 9.38 6.29 1.60
CA LEU A 124 9.76 4.88 1.66
C LEU A 124 10.82 4.68 2.73
N CYS A 125 10.60 3.72 3.62
CA CYS A 125 11.63 3.10 4.45
C CYS A 125 11.90 1.69 3.95
N GLU A 126 13.12 1.42 3.48
CA GLU A 126 13.58 0.12 3.01
C GLU A 126 14.94 -0.20 3.64
N ASN A 127 15.03 -1.28 4.41
CA ASN A 127 16.26 -1.69 5.13
C ASN A 127 16.86 -0.59 6.03
N GLY A 128 16.01 0.26 6.61
CA GLY A 128 16.42 1.39 7.45
C GLY A 128 16.87 2.62 6.68
N GLU A 129 16.80 2.61 5.35
CA GLU A 129 17.09 3.77 4.52
C GLU A 129 15.80 4.48 4.13
N ILE A 130 15.77 5.82 4.30
CA ILE A 130 14.66 6.67 3.88
C ILE A 130 14.88 7.17 2.46
N THR A 131 13.86 7.04 1.64
CA THR A 131 13.81 7.62 0.29
C THR A 131 12.50 8.38 0.09
N TRP A 132 12.59 9.63 -0.35
CA TRP A 132 11.43 10.44 -0.67
C TRP A 132 11.12 10.42 -2.17
N PHE A 133 9.84 10.21 -2.49
CA PHE A 133 9.30 10.36 -3.85
C PHE A 133 8.47 11.63 -3.92
N TYR A 134 9.01 12.62 -4.60
CA TYR A 134 8.34 13.90 -4.77
C TYR A 134 7.29 13.82 -5.88
N GLY A 135 6.06 14.23 -5.58
CA GLY A 135 4.96 14.31 -6.53
C GLY A 135 4.25 15.66 -6.43
N LYS A 136 3.70 16.12 -7.54
CA LYS A 136 2.78 17.26 -7.54
C LYS A 136 1.35 16.77 -7.43
N ARG A 137 0.56 17.44 -6.61
CA ARG A 137 -0.87 17.18 -6.56
C ARG A 137 -1.48 17.52 -7.93
N ILE A 138 -2.17 16.54 -8.51
CA ILE A 138 -2.95 16.73 -9.74
C ILE A 138 -4.39 16.96 -9.29
N ASP A 139 -4.93 18.13 -9.64
CA ASP A 139 -6.32 18.47 -9.36
C ASP A 139 -7.21 17.72 -10.36
N ASN A 140 -7.70 16.56 -9.93
CA ASN A 140 -8.60 15.73 -10.71
C ASN A 140 -9.71 15.23 -9.77
N PRO A 141 -10.99 15.51 -10.05
CA PRO A 141 -12.10 15.05 -9.22
C PRO A 141 -12.20 13.52 -9.19
N ASN A 142 -11.71 12.83 -10.23
CA ASN A 142 -11.74 11.36 -10.35
C ASN A 142 -10.48 10.74 -9.71
N ASN A 143 -10.31 10.93 -8.41
CA ASN A 143 -9.15 10.43 -7.66
C ASN A 143 -9.42 9.11 -6.90
N HIS A 144 -10.65 8.58 -6.97
CA HIS A 144 -10.98 7.30 -6.35
C HIS A 144 -10.20 6.15 -7.02
N GLY A 145 -9.67 5.25 -6.19
CA GLY A 145 -8.90 4.09 -6.67
C GLY A 145 -7.43 4.36 -6.99
N THR A 146 -6.93 5.58 -6.82
CA THR A 146 -5.52 5.93 -7.09
C THR A 146 -4.54 5.13 -6.23
N GLY A 147 -4.84 4.91 -4.94
CA GLY A 147 -4.04 4.07 -4.05
C GLY A 147 -3.96 2.63 -4.52
N CYS A 148 -5.12 2.05 -4.87
CA CYS A 148 -5.19 0.68 -5.41
C CYS A 148 -4.46 0.56 -6.75
N THR A 149 -4.54 1.58 -7.61
CA THR A 149 -3.81 1.62 -8.88
C THR A 149 -2.30 1.67 -8.65
N LEU A 150 -1.84 2.52 -7.72
CA LEU A 150 -0.42 2.63 -7.37
C LEU A 150 0.13 1.29 -6.86
N SER A 151 -0.53 0.69 -5.86
CA SER A 151 -0.07 -0.59 -5.27
C SER A 151 -0.10 -1.74 -6.29
N SER A 152 -1.08 -1.77 -7.20
CA SER A 152 -1.13 -2.77 -8.28
C SER A 152 -0.03 -2.56 -9.32
N ALA A 153 0.27 -1.31 -9.70
CA ALA A 153 1.36 -1.00 -10.61
C ALA A 153 2.73 -1.34 -10.00
N ILE A 154 2.93 -1.10 -8.68
CA ILE A 154 4.14 -1.51 -7.96
C ILE A 154 4.28 -3.03 -8.03
N SER A 155 3.24 -3.78 -7.69
CA SER A 155 3.25 -5.24 -7.76
C SER A 155 3.60 -5.74 -9.17
N ALA A 156 3.02 -5.14 -10.22
CA ALA A 156 3.34 -5.49 -11.61
C ALA A 156 4.80 -5.19 -12.00
N CYS A 157 5.41 -4.14 -11.43
CA CYS A 157 6.83 -3.84 -11.65
C CYS A 157 7.74 -4.82 -10.91
N LEU A 158 7.38 -5.20 -9.67
CA LEU A 158 8.10 -6.22 -8.89
C LEU A 158 8.06 -7.57 -9.61
N ALA A 159 6.92 -7.98 -10.16
CA ALA A 159 6.79 -9.19 -10.98
C ALA A 159 7.71 -9.21 -12.21
N LYS A 160 8.11 -8.03 -12.70
CA LYS A 160 9.08 -7.87 -13.81
C LYS A 160 10.54 -7.79 -13.33
N GLY A 161 10.81 -8.03 -12.05
CA GLY A 161 12.15 -8.02 -11.47
C GLY A 161 12.70 -6.63 -11.17
N CYS A 162 11.87 -5.58 -11.11
CA CYS A 162 12.33 -4.27 -10.66
C CYS A 162 12.58 -4.27 -9.14
N SER A 163 13.49 -3.41 -8.66
CA SER A 163 13.62 -3.12 -7.22
C SER A 163 12.36 -2.45 -6.67
N ILE A 164 12.15 -2.46 -5.35
CA ILE A 164 11.03 -1.75 -4.71
C ILE A 164 11.08 -0.25 -5.06
N LYS A 165 12.24 0.38 -4.93
CA LYS A 165 12.45 1.79 -5.25
C LYS A 165 12.11 2.13 -6.70
N ASP A 166 12.59 1.35 -7.66
CA ASP A 166 12.29 1.55 -9.09
C ASP A 166 10.82 1.29 -9.40
N SER A 167 10.22 0.27 -8.76
CA SER A 167 8.81 -0.05 -8.91
C SER A 167 7.92 1.11 -8.47
N ILE A 168 8.23 1.74 -7.34
CA ILE A 168 7.50 2.92 -6.84
C ILE A 168 7.65 4.08 -7.82
N GLY A 169 8.87 4.40 -8.25
CA GLY A 169 9.13 5.51 -9.18
C GLY A 169 8.38 5.37 -10.50
N LYS A 170 8.44 4.18 -11.13
CA LYS A 170 7.70 3.86 -12.37
C LYS A 170 6.19 3.93 -12.17
N SER A 171 5.70 3.42 -11.05
CA SER A 171 4.26 3.38 -10.75
C SER A 171 3.70 4.77 -10.48
N LYS A 172 4.45 5.67 -9.82
CA LYS A 172 4.07 7.08 -9.66
C LYS A 172 3.99 7.79 -11.02
N THR A 173 4.97 7.59 -11.88
CA THR A 173 4.96 8.16 -13.24
C THR A 173 3.74 7.67 -14.04
N TYR A 174 3.43 6.37 -13.95
CA TYR A 174 2.23 5.80 -14.57
C TYR A 174 0.94 6.43 -14.03
N LEU A 175 0.80 6.52 -12.70
CA LEU A 175 -0.38 7.10 -12.05
C LEU A 175 -0.56 8.58 -12.41
N GLU A 176 0.52 9.35 -12.40
CA GLU A 176 0.48 10.77 -12.83
C GLU A 176 0.02 10.91 -14.29
N GLY A 177 0.50 10.05 -15.18
CA GLY A 177 0.08 10.02 -16.57
C GLY A 177 -1.42 9.71 -16.70
N ALA A 178 -1.91 8.71 -15.97
CA ALA A 178 -3.31 8.34 -15.96
C ALA A 178 -4.20 9.47 -15.43
N LEU A 179 -3.82 10.14 -14.34
CA LEU A 179 -4.57 11.27 -13.79
C LEU A 179 -4.60 12.48 -14.74
N LYS A 180 -3.49 12.76 -15.44
CA LYS A 180 -3.42 13.86 -16.44
C LYS A 180 -4.26 13.57 -17.68
N SER A 181 -4.39 12.30 -18.05
CA SER A 181 -5.17 11.82 -19.21
C SER A 181 -6.61 11.46 -18.86
N GLY A 182 -7.05 11.78 -17.64
CA GLY A 182 -8.38 11.42 -17.14
C GLY A 182 -9.49 11.89 -18.09
N LEU A 183 -10.40 10.96 -18.43
CA LEU A 183 -11.57 11.23 -19.24
C LEU A 183 -12.75 11.54 -18.32
N ASP A 184 -13.53 12.55 -18.67
CA ASP A 184 -14.79 12.85 -17.99
C ASP A 184 -15.90 11.95 -18.55
N LEU A 185 -15.98 10.72 -18.02
CA LEU A 185 -16.91 9.69 -18.45
C LEU A 185 -17.90 9.36 -17.35
N GLY A 186 -19.17 9.61 -17.62
CA GLY A 186 -20.30 9.22 -16.77
C GLY A 186 -20.61 10.18 -15.62
N GLY A 187 -21.79 10.01 -15.02
CA GLY A 187 -22.31 10.83 -13.91
C GLY A 187 -22.14 10.19 -12.52
N GLY A 188 -21.25 9.23 -12.38
CA GLY A 188 -20.97 8.57 -11.09
C GLY A 188 -20.22 9.48 -10.11
N LYS A 189 -20.54 9.35 -8.82
CA LYS A 189 -19.80 9.99 -7.72
C LYS A 189 -18.96 8.95 -7.00
#